data_788a7a5103f582df6139dfdc6b8db2df
#
_entry.id   788a7a5103f582df6139dfdc6b8db2df
#
_cell.length_a   1.000
_cell.length_b   1.000
_cell.length_c   1.000
_cell.angle_alpha   90.00
_cell.angle_beta   90.00
_cell.angle_gamma   90.00
#
_symmetry.space_group_name_H-M   'P 1'
#
loop_
_entity.id
_entity.type
_entity.pdbx_description
1 polymer ?
#
loop_
_entity_poly.entity_id
_entity_poly.type
_entity_poly.pdbx_seq_one_letter_code
_entity_poly.pdbx_strand_id
1 'polypeptide(L)'
;MKKKVLIVTSPLRVGGFDVVATSLQTHLDRERFECTYYIVGEEVGPLEPIVINSGAKVIHRPDSVKGYLADYKYLKKVIHEGEYDVVHSHLMFFSGLVMLAARSEGVPVRVPHGHMTDPCIEHRSFIHRRMFNIYRLVMTMLLDSCSTALVACGPEAGAYLYGKRTFKKRGIILNNGIDLSKYKFDPVMRAKKRHELGIENKLVVGHVGRLNYIK
;
A
#
# COMPACT_ATOMS: atom_id res chain seq x y z
N MET A 1 -13.56 12.45 -20.11
CA MET A 1 -12.21 11.80 -20.08
C MET A 1 -12.09 11.03 -18.77
N LYS A 2 -11.48 9.83 -18.80
CA LYS A 2 -11.18 9.04 -17.59
C LYS A 2 -10.03 9.71 -16.82
N LYS A 3 -10.07 9.63 -15.50
CA LYS A 3 -8.98 10.07 -14.64
C LYS A 3 -7.86 9.03 -14.62
N LYS A 4 -6.64 9.45 -14.92
CA LYS A 4 -5.46 8.59 -14.93
C LYS A 4 -4.86 8.50 -13.51
N VAL A 5 -4.75 7.29 -12.98
CA VAL A 5 -4.25 7.02 -11.62
C VAL A 5 -2.97 6.21 -11.68
N LEU A 6 -1.89 6.71 -11.09
CA LEU A 6 -0.67 5.95 -10.85
C LEU A 6 -0.69 5.40 -9.43
N ILE A 7 -0.74 4.08 -9.29
CA ILE A 7 -0.64 3.38 -8.01
C ILE A 7 0.79 2.91 -7.85
N VAL A 8 1.50 3.44 -6.84
CA VAL A 8 2.92 3.12 -6.58
C VAL A 8 3.01 2.16 -5.41
N THR A 9 3.56 0.96 -5.66
CA THR A 9 3.58 -0.13 -4.68
C THR A 9 4.85 -0.99 -4.77
N SER A 10 5.09 -1.84 -3.79
CA SER A 10 6.01 -2.98 -3.85
C SER A 10 5.39 -4.12 -4.66
N PRO A 11 6.14 -5.20 -4.98
CA PRO A 11 5.56 -6.38 -5.63
C PRO A 11 4.31 -6.87 -4.92
N LEU A 12 3.23 -7.10 -5.68
CA LEU A 12 1.90 -7.45 -5.19
C LEU A 12 1.88 -8.91 -4.68
N ARG A 13 2.34 -9.10 -3.46
CA ARG A 13 2.38 -10.39 -2.76
C ARG A 13 1.07 -10.67 -2.04
N VAL A 14 0.91 -11.88 -1.48
CA VAL A 14 -0.24 -12.18 -0.62
C VAL A 14 -0.01 -11.58 0.77
N GLY A 15 -0.27 -10.29 0.91
CA GLY A 15 -0.15 -9.51 2.14
C GLY A 15 -1.38 -8.65 2.37
N GLY A 16 -1.55 -8.13 3.60
CA GLY A 16 -2.76 -7.38 3.97
C GLY A 16 -3.01 -6.18 3.06
N PHE A 17 -2.00 -5.34 2.83
CA PHE A 17 -2.15 -4.16 1.99
C PHE A 17 -2.19 -4.48 0.49
N ASP A 18 -1.45 -5.52 0.04
CA ASP A 18 -1.44 -5.96 -1.36
C ASP A 18 -2.83 -6.42 -1.81
N VAL A 19 -3.52 -7.16 -0.93
CA VAL A 19 -4.92 -7.56 -1.16
C VAL A 19 -5.84 -6.35 -1.24
N VAL A 20 -5.64 -5.34 -0.39
CA VAL A 20 -6.44 -4.10 -0.44
C VAL A 20 -6.18 -3.32 -1.72
N ALA A 21 -4.92 -3.15 -2.13
CA ALA A 21 -4.57 -2.47 -3.37
C ALA A 21 -5.15 -3.20 -4.60
N THR A 22 -5.08 -4.54 -4.62
CA THR A 22 -5.68 -5.37 -5.66
C THR A 22 -7.21 -5.29 -5.66
N SER A 23 -7.83 -5.34 -4.47
CA SER A 23 -9.29 -5.21 -4.33
C SER A 23 -9.78 -3.84 -4.79
N LEU A 24 -9.04 -2.78 -4.48
CA LEU A 24 -9.35 -1.44 -4.98
C LEU A 24 -9.44 -1.43 -6.51
N GLN A 25 -8.46 -2.01 -7.20
CA GLN A 25 -8.44 -2.11 -8.67
C GLN A 25 -9.63 -2.90 -9.23
N THR A 26 -9.97 -4.03 -8.62
CA THR A 26 -11.05 -4.91 -9.12
C THR A 26 -12.45 -4.31 -8.96
N HIS A 27 -12.61 -3.35 -8.02
CA HIS A 27 -13.88 -2.68 -7.73
C HIS A 27 -13.94 -1.23 -8.24
N LEU A 28 -12.87 -0.74 -8.85
CA LEU A 28 -12.84 0.62 -9.36
C LEU A 28 -13.74 0.78 -10.60
N ASP A 29 -14.46 1.88 -10.67
CA ASP A 29 -15.28 2.24 -11.85
C ASP A 29 -14.37 2.57 -13.04
N ARG A 30 -14.28 1.62 -13.98
CA ARG A 30 -13.43 1.71 -15.16
C ARG A 30 -13.89 2.73 -16.21
N GLU A 31 -15.13 3.19 -16.13
CA GLU A 31 -15.63 4.29 -16.98
C GLU A 31 -15.07 5.63 -16.51
N ARG A 32 -14.72 5.75 -15.23
CA ARG A 32 -14.22 6.97 -14.63
C ARG A 32 -12.72 6.99 -14.44
N PHE A 33 -12.07 5.81 -14.26
CA PHE A 33 -10.66 5.71 -13.91
C PHE A 33 -9.89 4.75 -14.81
N GLU A 34 -8.66 5.13 -15.14
CA GLU A 34 -7.64 4.29 -15.78
C GLU A 34 -6.44 4.17 -14.86
N CYS A 35 -6.11 2.96 -14.42
CA CYS A 35 -5.03 2.72 -13.46
C CYS A 35 -3.78 2.18 -14.11
N THR A 36 -2.63 2.69 -13.68
CA THR A 36 -1.30 2.15 -13.94
C THR A 36 -0.65 1.81 -12.60
N TYR A 37 -0.15 0.59 -12.45
CA TYR A 37 0.63 0.17 -11.29
C TYR A 37 2.12 0.36 -11.58
N TYR A 38 2.78 1.17 -10.78
CA TYR A 38 4.23 1.25 -10.74
C TYR A 38 4.75 0.38 -9.60
N ILE A 39 5.44 -0.71 -9.94
CA ILE A 39 5.96 -1.69 -9.00
C ILE A 39 7.46 -1.48 -8.82
N VAL A 40 7.91 -1.33 -7.56
CA VAL A 40 9.34 -1.15 -7.23
C VAL A 40 10.07 -2.48 -7.36
N GLY A 41 10.96 -2.60 -8.35
CA GLY A 41 11.72 -3.81 -8.69
C GLY A 41 11.05 -4.63 -9.80
N GLU A 42 11.76 -5.64 -10.26
CA GLU A 42 11.36 -6.50 -11.40
C GLU A 42 10.60 -7.77 -10.97
N GLU A 43 10.44 -7.98 -9.66
CA GLU A 43 9.72 -9.14 -9.12
C GLU A 43 8.24 -9.07 -9.49
N VAL A 44 7.74 -10.10 -10.15
CA VAL A 44 6.31 -10.29 -10.45
C VAL A 44 5.63 -10.94 -9.25
N GLY A 45 4.71 -10.22 -8.63
CA GLY A 45 3.95 -10.72 -7.48
C GLY A 45 2.75 -11.59 -7.89
N PRO A 46 2.32 -12.55 -7.05
CA PRO A 46 1.22 -13.48 -7.38
C PRO A 46 -0.14 -12.80 -7.58
N LEU A 47 -0.34 -11.58 -7.08
CA LEU A 47 -1.58 -10.82 -7.29
C LEU A 47 -1.54 -9.91 -8.53
N GLU A 48 -0.39 -9.76 -9.18
CA GLU A 48 -0.22 -8.90 -10.36
C GLU A 48 -1.10 -9.33 -11.55
N PRO A 49 -1.24 -10.63 -11.88
CA PRO A 49 -2.17 -11.05 -12.93
C PRO A 49 -3.61 -10.60 -12.69
N ILE A 50 -4.04 -10.48 -11.43
CA ILE A 50 -5.39 -10.03 -11.09
C ILE A 50 -5.60 -8.56 -11.48
N VAL A 51 -4.63 -7.69 -11.21
CA VAL A 51 -4.74 -6.26 -11.56
C VAL A 51 -4.64 -6.07 -13.08
N ILE A 52 -3.79 -6.84 -13.77
CA ILE A 52 -3.69 -6.82 -15.24
C ILE A 52 -5.02 -7.27 -15.87
N ASN A 53 -5.56 -8.41 -15.45
CA ASN A 53 -6.84 -8.93 -15.95
C ASN A 53 -8.02 -7.99 -15.64
N SER A 54 -7.88 -7.17 -14.59
CA SER A 54 -8.85 -6.12 -14.28
C SER A 54 -8.61 -4.82 -15.05
N GLY A 55 -7.77 -4.80 -16.07
CA GLY A 55 -7.56 -3.70 -17.02
C GLY A 55 -6.56 -2.65 -16.58
N ALA A 56 -5.76 -2.89 -15.54
CA ALA A 56 -4.66 -2.02 -15.17
C ALA A 56 -3.42 -2.25 -16.05
N LYS A 57 -2.66 -1.18 -16.31
CA LYS A 57 -1.31 -1.28 -16.85
C LYS A 57 -0.32 -1.53 -15.71
N VAL A 58 0.78 -2.21 -15.99
CA VAL A 58 1.86 -2.43 -15.01
C VAL A 58 3.18 -1.94 -15.60
N ILE A 59 3.93 -1.20 -14.79
CA ILE A 59 5.28 -0.72 -15.06
C ILE A 59 6.18 -1.18 -13.93
N HIS A 60 7.16 -2.01 -14.23
CA HIS A 60 8.19 -2.39 -13.28
C HIS A 60 9.35 -1.40 -13.27
N ARG A 61 9.82 -1.03 -12.08
CA ARG A 61 11.06 -0.27 -11.96
C ARG A 61 12.24 -1.20 -12.28
N PRO A 62 13.09 -0.87 -13.25
CA PRO A 62 14.27 -1.69 -13.56
C PRO A 62 15.21 -1.79 -12.36
N ASP A 63 15.80 -2.95 -12.12
CA ASP A 63 16.78 -3.17 -11.06
C ASP A 63 18.09 -2.38 -11.24
N SER A 64 18.32 -1.88 -12.46
CA SER A 64 19.41 -0.92 -12.76
C SER A 64 19.20 0.45 -12.10
N VAL A 65 17.97 0.84 -11.76
CA VAL A 65 17.65 2.08 -11.06
C VAL A 65 17.93 1.90 -9.57
N LYS A 66 19.06 2.40 -9.09
CA LYS A 66 19.53 2.25 -7.71
C LYS A 66 19.75 3.57 -7.00
N GLY A 67 19.20 3.68 -5.79
CA GLY A 67 19.36 4.83 -4.90
C GLY A 67 18.32 5.92 -5.12
N TYR A 68 18.10 6.71 -4.08
CA TYR A 68 17.00 7.69 -4.00
C TYR A 68 16.96 8.70 -5.16
N LEU A 69 18.12 9.15 -5.64
CA LEU A 69 18.19 10.13 -6.76
C LEU A 69 17.77 9.48 -8.08
N ALA A 70 18.21 8.25 -8.34
CA ALA A 70 17.82 7.51 -9.54
C ALA A 70 16.33 7.15 -9.49
N ASP A 71 15.83 6.70 -8.35
CA ASP A 71 14.39 6.46 -8.10
C ASP A 71 13.56 7.71 -8.37
N TYR A 72 14.00 8.86 -7.84
CA TYR A 72 13.31 10.13 -8.05
C TYR A 72 13.25 10.51 -9.53
N LYS A 73 14.38 10.44 -10.23
CA LYS A 73 14.44 10.76 -11.66
C LYS A 73 13.58 9.82 -12.51
N TYR A 74 13.61 8.53 -12.21
CA TYR A 74 12.83 7.54 -12.93
C TYR A 74 11.32 7.70 -12.67
N LEU A 75 10.93 7.92 -11.43
CA LEU A 75 9.54 8.25 -11.07
C LEU A 75 9.03 9.49 -11.79
N LYS A 76 9.83 10.57 -11.83
CA LYS A 76 9.49 11.77 -12.57
C LYS A 76 9.23 11.48 -14.05
N LYS A 77 10.12 10.72 -14.69
CA LYS A 77 9.96 10.31 -16.08
C LYS A 77 8.63 9.57 -16.28
N VAL A 78 8.35 8.55 -15.47
CA VAL A 78 7.10 7.76 -15.56
C VAL A 78 5.86 8.64 -15.32
N ILE A 79 5.93 9.56 -14.36
CA ILE A 79 4.81 10.46 -14.06
C ILE A 79 4.58 11.44 -15.20
N HIS A 80 5.65 12.02 -15.76
CA HIS A 80 5.60 12.94 -16.88
C HIS A 80 5.00 12.29 -18.14
N GLU A 81 5.52 11.11 -18.52
CA GLU A 81 5.07 10.39 -19.72
C GLU A 81 3.62 9.88 -19.58
N GLY A 82 3.17 9.57 -18.37
CA GLY A 82 1.82 9.07 -18.12
C GLY A 82 0.75 10.13 -17.98
N GLU A 83 1.12 11.38 -17.68
CA GLU A 83 0.19 12.52 -17.47
C GLU A 83 -0.94 12.18 -16.46
N TYR A 84 -0.56 11.75 -15.26
CA TYR A 84 -1.51 11.27 -14.26
C TYR A 84 -2.24 12.41 -13.53
N ASP A 85 -3.55 12.24 -13.33
CA ASP A 85 -4.36 13.10 -12.46
C ASP A 85 -4.15 12.80 -10.98
N VAL A 86 -3.83 11.55 -10.65
CA VAL A 86 -3.68 11.05 -9.28
C VAL A 86 -2.42 10.20 -9.16
N VAL A 87 -1.62 10.43 -8.12
CA VAL A 87 -0.58 9.51 -7.67
C VAL A 87 -0.93 9.00 -6.27
N HIS A 88 -1.14 7.69 -6.15
CA HIS A 88 -1.49 6.99 -4.90
C HIS A 88 -0.37 6.02 -4.53
N SER A 89 0.31 6.25 -3.42
CA SER A 89 1.49 5.48 -3.01
C SER A 89 1.28 4.70 -1.73
N HIS A 90 1.67 3.42 -1.75
CA HIS A 90 1.58 2.48 -0.63
C HIS A 90 2.95 2.12 -0.03
N LEU A 91 3.99 2.93 -0.27
CA LEU A 91 5.39 2.62 0.07
C LEU A 91 5.85 3.19 1.42
N MET A 92 4.97 3.33 2.38
CA MET A 92 5.30 3.86 3.71
C MET A 92 6.09 5.19 3.61
N PHE A 93 7.23 5.32 4.31
CA PHE A 93 8.04 6.54 4.29
C PHE A 93 8.61 6.87 2.90
N PHE A 94 8.91 5.86 2.05
CA PHE A 94 9.37 6.11 0.68
C PHE A 94 8.32 6.86 -0.16
N SER A 95 7.06 6.82 0.22
CA SER A 95 6.00 7.65 -0.37
C SER A 95 6.33 9.15 -0.32
N GLY A 96 7.18 9.61 0.61
CA GLY A 96 7.65 11.00 0.63
C GLY A 96 8.38 11.39 -0.66
N LEU A 97 9.25 10.53 -1.17
CA LEU A 97 9.94 10.73 -2.44
C LEU A 97 8.97 10.67 -3.63
N VAL A 98 8.00 9.76 -3.58
CA VAL A 98 6.95 9.65 -4.61
C VAL A 98 6.10 10.94 -4.66
N MET A 99 5.68 11.45 -3.49
CA MET A 99 4.91 12.70 -3.42
C MET A 99 5.71 13.91 -3.90
N LEU A 100 7.02 13.95 -3.61
CA LEU A 100 7.90 14.98 -4.12
C LEU A 100 8.00 14.92 -5.66
N ALA A 101 8.19 13.76 -6.25
CA ALA A 101 8.21 13.55 -7.69
C ALA A 101 6.88 13.99 -8.34
N ALA A 102 5.76 13.52 -7.78
CA ALA A 102 4.43 13.87 -8.27
C ALA A 102 4.14 15.38 -8.18
N ARG A 103 4.57 16.04 -7.08
CA ARG A 103 4.45 17.49 -6.95
C ARG A 103 5.28 18.24 -7.98
N SER A 104 6.51 17.79 -8.25
CA SER A 104 7.38 18.43 -9.21
C SER A 104 6.90 18.31 -10.67
N GLU A 105 6.08 17.30 -10.97
CA GLU A 105 5.42 17.13 -12.27
C GLU A 105 3.99 17.72 -12.29
N GLY A 106 3.60 18.46 -11.27
CA GLY A 106 2.31 19.15 -11.24
C GLY A 106 1.08 18.25 -11.06
N VAL A 107 1.24 16.99 -10.63
CA VAL A 107 0.10 16.08 -10.41
C VAL A 107 -0.86 16.71 -9.38
N PRO A 108 -2.15 16.90 -9.73
CA PRO A 108 -3.07 17.63 -8.85
C PRO A 108 -3.43 16.88 -7.58
N VAL A 109 -3.55 15.53 -7.63
CA VAL A 109 -3.95 14.73 -6.47
C VAL A 109 -2.82 13.76 -6.08
N ARG A 110 -2.29 13.91 -4.86
CA ARG A 110 -1.12 13.17 -4.35
C ARG A 110 -1.45 12.56 -3.00
N VAL A 111 -1.57 11.23 -2.97
CA VAL A 111 -2.10 10.47 -1.84
C VAL A 111 -1.11 9.40 -1.38
N PRO A 112 -0.37 9.60 -0.32
CA PRO A 112 0.30 8.51 0.40
C PRO A 112 -0.71 7.76 1.27
N HIS A 113 -0.55 6.43 1.42
CA HIS A 113 -1.45 5.58 2.19
C HIS A 113 -0.67 4.70 3.17
N GLY A 114 -0.88 4.90 4.47
CA GLY A 114 -0.24 4.16 5.54
C GLY A 114 -0.99 2.88 5.90
N HIS A 115 -0.24 1.75 6.01
CA HIS A 115 -0.82 0.43 6.31
C HIS A 115 -0.18 -0.26 7.52
N MET A 116 0.89 0.29 8.08
CA MET A 116 1.68 -0.33 9.15
C MET A 116 1.96 0.66 10.28
N THR A 117 2.20 0.10 11.46
CA THR A 117 2.53 0.88 12.67
C THR A 117 3.99 0.78 13.09
N ASP A 118 4.69 -0.32 12.75
CA ASP A 118 6.09 -0.53 13.14
C ASP A 118 6.80 -1.48 12.16
N PRO A 119 7.99 -1.11 11.62
CA PRO A 119 8.82 -1.99 10.81
C PRO A 119 9.75 -2.91 11.62
N CYS A 120 9.56 -3.11 12.92
CA CYS A 120 10.40 -3.95 13.81
C CYS A 120 11.90 -3.60 13.75
N ILE A 121 12.25 -2.34 14.00
CA ILE A 121 13.64 -1.84 13.92
C ILE A 121 14.43 -2.07 15.22
N GLU A 122 13.77 -2.52 16.27
CA GLU A 122 14.37 -2.61 17.62
C GLU A 122 15.65 -3.47 17.68
N HIS A 123 15.78 -4.46 16.81
CA HIS A 123 16.96 -5.34 16.75
C HIS A 123 18.14 -4.80 15.92
N ARG A 124 18.07 -3.56 15.41
CA ARG A 124 19.15 -2.96 14.62
C ARG A 124 20.13 -2.19 15.49
N SER A 125 21.39 -2.10 15.02
CA SER A 125 22.45 -1.33 15.72
C SER A 125 22.04 0.14 15.92
N PHE A 126 22.64 0.79 16.91
CA PHE A 126 22.40 2.20 17.24
C PHE A 126 22.55 3.14 16.02
N ILE A 127 23.58 2.93 15.21
CA ILE A 127 23.83 3.73 14.00
C ILE A 127 22.69 3.58 12.99
N HIS A 128 22.24 2.36 12.73
CA HIS A 128 21.12 2.12 11.82
C HIS A 128 19.81 2.76 12.32
N ARG A 129 19.56 2.71 13.63
CA ARG A 129 18.39 3.38 14.23
C ARG A 129 18.44 4.90 14.05
N ARG A 130 19.62 5.52 14.26
CA ARG A 130 19.82 6.95 14.08
C ARG A 130 19.61 7.38 12.61
N MET A 131 20.24 6.64 11.67
CA MET A 131 20.07 6.89 10.23
C MET A 131 18.61 6.73 9.81
N PHE A 132 17.95 5.70 10.29
CA PHE A 132 16.51 5.50 9.99
C PHE A 132 15.65 6.63 10.56
N ASN A 133 15.93 7.15 11.76
CA ASN A 133 15.18 8.26 12.32
C ASN A 133 15.34 9.54 11.49
N ILE A 134 16.55 9.82 10.99
CA ILE A 134 16.79 10.94 10.06
C ILE A 134 16.01 10.74 8.77
N TYR A 135 16.12 9.55 8.15
CA TYR A 135 15.34 9.18 6.97
C TYR A 135 13.84 9.38 7.20
N ARG A 136 13.31 8.85 8.30
CA ARG A 136 11.90 8.98 8.68
C ARG A 136 11.49 10.45 8.81
N LEU A 137 12.30 11.27 9.49
CA LEU A 137 12.03 12.69 9.65
C LEU A 137 11.93 13.40 8.31
N VAL A 138 12.92 13.22 7.43
CA VAL A 138 12.93 13.84 6.09
C VAL A 138 11.73 13.39 5.27
N MET A 139 11.45 12.08 5.23
CA MET A 139 10.34 11.56 4.46
C MET A 139 8.98 12.00 5.01
N THR A 140 8.82 12.09 6.35
CA THR A 140 7.57 12.62 6.95
C THR A 140 7.37 14.11 6.62
N MET A 141 8.44 14.90 6.56
CA MET A 141 8.35 16.30 6.11
C MET A 141 7.92 16.40 4.63
N LEU A 142 8.45 15.54 3.77
CA LEU A 142 8.03 15.47 2.37
C LEU A 142 6.56 15.04 2.24
N LEU A 143 6.14 14.03 3.01
CA LEU A 143 4.74 13.59 3.06
C LEU A 143 3.81 14.75 3.45
N ASP A 144 4.16 15.50 4.49
CA ASP A 144 3.32 16.62 4.94
C ASP A 144 3.26 17.76 3.93
N SER A 145 4.39 18.12 3.32
CA SER A 145 4.50 19.27 2.41
C SER A 145 4.08 18.99 0.97
N CYS A 146 4.19 17.74 0.49
CA CYS A 146 3.95 17.40 -0.91
C CYS A 146 2.60 16.71 -1.16
N SER A 147 1.93 16.18 -0.12
CA SER A 147 0.67 15.46 -0.28
C SER A 147 -0.54 16.40 -0.26
N THR A 148 -1.57 16.04 -1.02
CA THR A 148 -2.87 16.74 -1.01
C THR A 148 -3.86 16.09 -0.04
N ALA A 149 -3.75 14.78 0.19
CA ALA A 149 -4.51 14.05 1.19
C ALA A 149 -3.59 13.04 1.91
N LEU A 150 -3.77 12.85 3.21
CA LEU A 150 -3.01 11.92 4.04
C LEU A 150 -3.94 10.77 4.43
N VAL A 151 -3.75 9.59 3.85
CA VAL A 151 -4.64 8.44 4.05
C VAL A 151 -3.94 7.36 4.87
N ALA A 152 -4.67 6.69 5.75
CA ALA A 152 -4.19 5.51 6.46
C ALA A 152 -5.33 4.52 6.73
N CYS A 153 -5.00 3.23 6.87
CA CYS A 153 -5.98 2.19 7.18
C CYS A 153 -6.51 2.25 8.63
N GLY A 154 -5.87 3.05 9.50
CA GLY A 154 -6.28 3.25 10.88
C GLY A 154 -5.52 4.40 11.53
N PRO A 155 -5.97 4.86 12.72
CA PRO A 155 -5.39 6.01 13.40
C PRO A 155 -3.92 5.81 13.80
N GLU A 156 -3.54 4.59 14.21
CA GLU A 156 -2.18 4.25 14.60
C GLU A 156 -1.23 4.27 13.39
N ALA A 157 -1.64 3.69 12.26
CA ALA A 157 -0.87 3.70 11.02
C ALA A 157 -0.65 5.13 10.52
N GLY A 158 -1.68 5.96 10.60
CA GLY A 158 -1.59 7.38 10.25
C GLY A 158 -0.68 8.18 11.18
N ALA A 159 -0.81 7.97 12.50
CA ALA A 159 0.03 8.61 13.50
C ALA A 159 1.51 8.21 13.34
N TYR A 160 1.77 6.97 12.97
CA TYR A 160 3.12 6.46 12.73
C TYR A 160 3.77 7.08 11.48
N LEU A 161 3.03 7.13 10.37
CA LEU A 161 3.55 7.60 9.08
C LEU A 161 3.68 9.13 9.00
N TYR A 162 2.68 9.87 9.50
CA TYR A 162 2.57 11.32 9.32
C TYR A 162 2.84 12.13 10.60
N GLY A 163 2.98 11.45 11.74
CA GLY A 163 2.99 12.09 13.03
C GLY A 163 1.58 12.36 13.59
N LYS A 164 1.42 12.12 14.89
CA LYS A 164 0.12 12.16 15.59
C LYS A 164 -0.65 13.48 15.40
N ARG A 165 0.05 14.63 15.49
CA ARG A 165 -0.59 15.96 15.36
C ARG A 165 -1.07 16.22 13.94
N THR A 166 -0.22 15.98 12.93
CA THR A 166 -0.53 16.18 11.52
C THR A 166 -1.70 15.29 11.09
N PHE A 167 -1.64 14.00 11.43
CA PHE A 167 -2.69 13.05 11.03
C PHE A 167 -4.03 13.37 11.72
N LYS A 168 -4.04 13.74 13.02
CA LYS A 168 -5.26 14.17 13.72
C LYS A 168 -5.93 15.38 13.04
N LYS A 169 -5.12 16.30 12.47
CA LYS A 169 -5.63 17.55 11.86
C LYS A 169 -6.16 17.36 10.44
N ARG A 170 -5.50 16.54 9.60
CA ARG A 170 -5.80 16.45 8.16
C ARG A 170 -5.77 15.02 7.60
N GLY A 171 -5.68 14.03 8.47
CA GLY A 171 -5.69 12.62 8.08
C GLY A 171 -7.08 12.12 7.72
N ILE A 172 -7.12 11.18 6.82
CA ILE A 172 -8.33 10.46 6.39
C ILE A 172 -8.12 8.98 6.73
N ILE A 173 -9.06 8.39 7.46
CA ILE A 173 -9.07 6.95 7.71
C ILE A 173 -9.87 6.28 6.60
N LEU A 174 -9.20 5.39 5.86
CA LEU A 174 -9.80 4.52 4.87
C LEU A 174 -9.59 3.07 5.33
N ASN A 175 -10.59 2.50 5.97
CA ASN A 175 -10.53 1.14 6.46
C ASN A 175 -10.34 0.14 5.31
N ASN A 176 -9.53 -0.90 5.56
CA ASN A 176 -9.34 -1.96 4.60
C ASN A 176 -10.66 -2.70 4.34
N GLY A 177 -11.15 -2.62 3.11
CA GLY A 177 -12.32 -3.37 2.67
C GLY A 177 -11.97 -4.82 2.34
N ILE A 178 -12.89 -5.73 2.60
CA ILE A 178 -12.82 -7.13 2.18
C ILE A 178 -14.13 -7.53 1.50
N ASP A 179 -14.05 -8.45 0.56
CA ASP A 179 -15.23 -9.04 -0.09
C ASP A 179 -15.91 -10.02 0.89
N LEU A 180 -16.96 -9.54 1.53
CA LEU A 180 -17.73 -10.32 2.52
C LEU A 180 -18.47 -11.51 1.89
N SER A 181 -18.67 -11.57 0.58
CA SER A 181 -19.35 -12.69 -0.08
C SER A 181 -18.65 -14.03 0.16
N LYS A 182 -17.32 -14.00 0.27
CA LYS A 182 -16.45 -15.17 0.50
C LYS A 182 -16.42 -15.63 1.96
N TYR A 183 -16.91 -14.81 2.90
CA TYR A 183 -16.81 -15.05 4.34
C TYR A 183 -18.17 -15.13 5.02
N LYS A 184 -19.24 -15.30 4.25
CA LYS A 184 -20.58 -15.53 4.82
C LYS A 184 -20.62 -16.82 5.61
N PHE A 185 -21.31 -16.78 6.75
CA PHE A 185 -21.52 -17.98 7.55
C PHE A 185 -22.36 -18.99 6.73
N ASP A 186 -21.80 -20.20 6.59
CA ASP A 186 -22.45 -21.34 5.93
C ASP A 186 -22.57 -22.50 6.95
N PRO A 187 -23.78 -22.80 7.43
CA PRO A 187 -23.98 -23.84 8.42
C PRO A 187 -23.65 -25.26 7.89
N VAL A 188 -23.87 -25.48 6.60
CA VAL A 188 -23.58 -26.78 5.95
C VAL A 188 -22.08 -26.99 5.85
N MET A 189 -21.36 -26.00 5.33
CA MET A 189 -19.91 -26.03 5.24
C MET A 189 -19.28 -26.13 6.64
N ARG A 190 -19.82 -25.40 7.62
CA ARG A 190 -19.38 -25.49 9.02
C ARG A 190 -19.51 -26.90 9.57
N ALA A 191 -20.69 -27.53 9.42
CA ALA A 191 -20.93 -28.90 9.90
C ALA A 191 -19.95 -29.88 9.23
N LYS A 192 -19.80 -29.80 7.90
CA LYS A 192 -18.87 -30.61 7.12
C LYS A 192 -17.43 -30.49 7.65
N LYS A 193 -16.94 -29.25 7.83
CA LYS A 193 -15.57 -29.01 8.31
C LYS A 193 -15.35 -29.48 9.74
N ARG A 194 -16.34 -29.34 10.61
CA ARG A 194 -16.26 -29.85 11.99
C ARG A 194 -16.21 -31.36 12.02
N HIS A 195 -16.97 -32.05 11.17
CA HIS A 195 -16.92 -33.48 11.01
C HIS A 195 -15.57 -33.97 10.48
N GLU A 196 -15.07 -33.36 9.40
CA GLU A 196 -13.73 -33.66 8.83
C GLU A 196 -12.60 -33.56 9.87
N LEU A 197 -12.71 -32.65 10.83
CA LEU A 197 -11.71 -32.41 11.87
C LEU A 197 -11.99 -33.16 13.20
N GLY A 198 -13.11 -33.88 13.34
CA GLY A 198 -13.49 -34.58 14.56
C GLY A 198 -13.75 -33.65 15.76
N ILE A 199 -14.34 -32.46 15.50
CA ILE A 199 -14.53 -31.40 16.49
C ILE A 199 -16.00 -30.93 16.57
N GLU A 200 -16.96 -31.78 16.24
CA GLU A 200 -18.38 -31.43 16.10
C GLU A 200 -18.96 -30.74 17.36
N ASN A 201 -18.66 -31.26 18.55
CA ASN A 201 -19.19 -30.79 19.81
C ASN A 201 -18.16 -29.99 20.66
N LYS A 202 -17.03 -29.54 20.04
CA LYS A 202 -15.97 -28.84 20.76
C LYS A 202 -16.08 -27.33 20.58
N LEU A 203 -15.72 -26.57 21.63
CA LEU A 203 -15.38 -25.17 21.48
C LEU A 203 -14.05 -25.09 20.71
N VAL A 204 -14.02 -24.33 19.61
CA VAL A 204 -12.83 -24.19 18.77
C VAL A 204 -12.37 -22.75 18.79
N VAL A 205 -11.12 -22.54 19.16
CA VAL A 205 -10.41 -21.26 19.01
C VAL A 205 -9.39 -21.43 17.89
N GLY A 206 -9.49 -20.60 16.87
CA GLY A 206 -8.61 -20.63 15.71
C GLY A 206 -7.82 -19.33 15.56
N HIS A 207 -6.59 -19.43 15.04
CA HIS A 207 -5.77 -18.29 14.64
C HIS A 207 -5.30 -18.49 13.21
N VAL A 208 -5.44 -17.46 12.37
CA VAL A 208 -4.93 -17.44 10.98
C VAL A 208 -3.98 -16.27 10.84
N GLY A 209 -2.74 -16.56 10.46
CA GLY A 209 -1.73 -15.51 10.28
C GLY A 209 -0.38 -16.08 9.87
N ARG A 210 0.53 -15.19 9.43
CA ARG A 210 1.92 -15.57 9.24
C ARG A 210 2.61 -15.68 10.60
N LEU A 211 3.37 -16.75 10.82
CA LEU A 211 4.22 -16.90 11.99
C LEU A 211 5.49 -16.06 11.75
N ASN A 212 5.49 -14.82 12.20
CA ASN A 212 6.66 -13.94 12.18
C ASN A 212 6.66 -13.03 13.41
N TYR A 213 7.75 -12.32 13.66
CA TYR A 213 7.92 -11.44 14.82
C TYR A 213 6.94 -10.24 14.89
N ILE A 214 6.14 -10.01 13.86
CA ILE A 214 5.20 -8.87 13.78
C ILE A 214 3.78 -9.28 14.22
N LYS A 215 3.53 -10.57 14.42
CA LYS A 215 2.21 -11.11 14.80
C LYS A 215 2.32 -12.03 15.99
#